data_095f5dc6890721d28e09a2a20f637737
#
_entry.id   095f5dc6890721d28e09a2a20f637737
#
_cell.length_a   1.000
_cell.length_b   1.000
_cell.length_c   1.000
_cell.angle_alpha   90.00
_cell.angle_beta   90.00
_cell.angle_gamma   90.00
#
_symmetry.space_group_name_H-M   'P 1'
#
loop_
_entity.id
_entity.type
_entity.pdbx_description
1 polymer ?
#
loop_
_entity_poly.entity_id
_entity_poly.type
_entity_poly.pdbx_seq_one_letter_code
_entity_poly.pdbx_strand_id
1 'polypeptide(L)'
;FLGRQTDLVVAAARTGKTVNVKKAQFLSGADMRYPYEKAREAGAGEIWLTERGNSFGYNNLVVDFRNIPDMLKIAPTVVMDCTHSVQRPGAAGGKTGGNREFVPAMAHAAKAFGANGFFFEVHPDPDKGLSDAANMLRLDDLETLVKSLL
;
A
#
# COMPACT_ATOMS: atom_id res chain seq x y z
N PHE A 1 -0.05 -11.04 -4.80
CA PHE A 1 -0.57 -12.39 -5.12
C PHE A 1 -1.67 -12.84 -4.16
N LEU A 2 -1.52 -12.61 -2.85
CA LEU A 2 -2.48 -13.08 -1.83
C LEU A 2 -3.88 -12.47 -2.01
N GLY A 3 -3.99 -11.22 -2.43
CA GLY A 3 -5.28 -10.57 -2.69
C GLY A 3 -6.12 -11.22 -3.82
N ARG A 4 -5.53 -12.11 -4.62
CA ARG A 4 -6.24 -12.89 -5.65
C ARG A 4 -6.60 -14.30 -5.19
N GLN A 5 -6.10 -14.77 -4.07
CA GLN A 5 -6.45 -16.08 -3.51
C GLN A 5 -7.79 -15.96 -2.79
N THR A 6 -8.84 -16.46 -3.42
CA THR A 6 -10.22 -16.33 -2.93
C THR A 6 -10.40 -16.95 -1.54
N ASP A 7 -9.85 -18.13 -1.32
CA ASP A 7 -9.90 -18.84 -0.05
C ASP A 7 -9.26 -18.05 1.11
N LEU A 8 -8.13 -17.39 0.85
CA LEU A 8 -7.47 -16.55 1.83
C LEU A 8 -8.28 -15.28 2.16
N VAL A 9 -8.81 -14.60 1.13
CA VAL A 9 -9.67 -13.42 1.31
C VAL A 9 -10.92 -13.79 2.12
N VAL A 10 -11.56 -14.91 1.79
CA VAL A 10 -12.73 -15.42 2.51
C VAL A 10 -12.39 -15.78 3.95
N ALA A 11 -11.26 -16.45 4.20
CA ALA A 11 -10.83 -16.80 5.55
C ALA A 11 -10.58 -15.54 6.40
N ALA A 12 -9.92 -14.53 5.84
CA ALA A 12 -9.71 -13.25 6.51
C ALA A 12 -11.04 -12.55 6.83
N ALA A 13 -11.95 -12.50 5.86
CA ALA A 13 -13.27 -11.87 6.02
C ALA A 13 -14.10 -12.52 7.14
N ARG A 14 -14.07 -13.85 7.24
CA ARG A 14 -14.81 -14.63 8.27
C ARG A 14 -14.33 -14.38 9.70
N THR A 15 -13.21 -13.70 9.90
CA THR A 15 -12.77 -13.28 11.24
C THR A 15 -13.65 -12.18 11.83
N GLY A 16 -14.47 -11.52 11.03
CA GLY A 16 -15.29 -10.37 11.43
C GLY A 16 -14.50 -9.09 11.72
N LYS A 17 -13.18 -9.12 11.51
CA LYS A 17 -12.29 -7.96 11.69
C LYS A 17 -12.23 -7.10 10.44
N THR A 18 -11.66 -5.90 10.56
CA THR A 18 -11.30 -5.08 9.41
C THR A 18 -10.30 -5.83 8.52
N VAL A 19 -10.61 -5.92 7.23
CA VAL A 19 -9.76 -6.58 6.24
C VAL A 19 -9.18 -5.53 5.31
N ASN A 20 -7.87 -5.35 5.35
CA ASN A 20 -7.16 -4.47 4.42
C ASN A 20 -6.61 -5.30 3.24
N VAL A 21 -7.14 -5.05 2.05
CA VAL A 21 -6.72 -5.74 0.82
C VAL A 21 -5.72 -4.86 0.07
N LYS A 22 -4.47 -5.28 0.08
CA LYS A 22 -3.41 -4.59 -0.66
C LYS A 22 -3.48 -4.94 -2.15
N LYS A 23 -3.48 -3.92 -3.02
CA LYS A 23 -3.53 -4.09 -4.47
C LYS A 23 -2.28 -4.83 -4.97
N ALA A 24 -2.48 -5.82 -5.83
CA ALA A 24 -1.36 -6.47 -6.50
C ALA A 24 -0.72 -5.53 -7.53
N GLN A 25 0.57 -5.73 -7.80
CA GLN A 25 1.36 -4.87 -8.70
C GLN A 25 0.92 -4.95 -10.17
N PHE A 26 0.07 -5.90 -10.52
CA PHE A 26 -0.46 -6.11 -11.88
C PHE A 26 -1.94 -5.73 -12.02
N LEU A 27 -2.59 -5.24 -10.95
CA LEU A 27 -3.99 -4.84 -10.96
C LEU A 27 -4.14 -3.33 -11.10
N SER A 28 -5.21 -2.91 -11.77
CA SER A 28 -5.69 -1.52 -11.71
C SER A 28 -6.47 -1.24 -10.41
N GLY A 29 -6.70 0.04 -10.11
CA GLY A 29 -7.58 0.43 -9.01
C GLY A 29 -9.00 -0.11 -9.17
N ALA A 30 -9.53 -0.10 -10.40
CA ALA A 30 -10.87 -0.60 -10.71
C ALA A 30 -11.03 -2.11 -10.49
N ASP A 31 -9.95 -2.90 -10.69
CA ASP A 31 -9.98 -4.35 -10.49
C ASP A 31 -10.08 -4.73 -9.00
N MET A 32 -9.81 -3.79 -8.10
CA MET A 32 -9.92 -4.02 -6.66
C MET A 32 -11.35 -4.28 -6.20
N ARG A 33 -12.35 -4.01 -7.03
CA ARG A 33 -13.74 -4.40 -6.77
C ARG A 33 -13.88 -5.91 -6.56
N TYR A 34 -13.15 -6.75 -7.29
CA TYR A 34 -13.28 -8.20 -7.18
C TYR A 34 -12.87 -8.75 -5.80
N PRO A 35 -11.69 -8.47 -5.27
CA PRO A 35 -11.36 -8.89 -3.91
C PRO A 35 -12.20 -8.20 -2.85
N TYR A 36 -12.63 -6.95 -3.07
CA TYR A 36 -13.55 -6.24 -2.18
C TYR A 36 -14.90 -6.97 -2.08
N GLU A 37 -15.53 -7.30 -3.21
CA GLU A 37 -16.80 -8.02 -3.24
C GLU A 37 -16.70 -9.39 -2.57
N LYS A 38 -15.63 -10.14 -2.83
CA LYS A 38 -15.38 -11.42 -2.16
C LYS A 38 -15.29 -11.29 -0.64
N ALA A 39 -14.59 -10.28 -0.14
CA ALA A 39 -14.48 -10.04 1.29
C ALA A 39 -15.84 -9.63 1.89
N ARG A 40 -16.59 -8.77 1.21
CA ARG A 40 -17.92 -8.33 1.61
C ARG A 40 -18.92 -9.49 1.68
N GLU A 41 -18.99 -10.30 0.63
CA GLU A 41 -19.88 -11.47 0.56
C GLU A 41 -19.53 -12.53 1.60
N ALA A 42 -18.27 -12.63 1.98
CA ALA A 42 -17.80 -13.54 3.03
C ALA A 42 -18.02 -13.02 4.46
N GLY A 43 -18.56 -11.80 4.62
CA GLY A 43 -18.95 -11.22 5.91
C GLY A 43 -17.86 -10.41 6.61
N ALA A 44 -16.93 -9.80 5.89
CA ALA A 44 -15.99 -8.84 6.48
C ALA A 44 -16.75 -7.69 7.16
N GLY A 45 -16.31 -7.28 8.34
CA GLY A 45 -16.93 -6.17 9.10
C GLY A 45 -16.65 -4.83 8.42
N GLU A 46 -15.40 -4.57 8.06
CA GLU A 46 -14.94 -3.38 7.34
C GLU A 46 -13.87 -3.79 6.34
N ILE A 47 -13.84 -3.13 5.18
CA ILE A 47 -12.86 -3.45 4.13
C ILE A 47 -12.16 -2.17 3.70
N TRP A 48 -10.83 -2.19 3.79
CA TRP A 48 -9.94 -1.16 3.27
C TRP A 48 -9.23 -1.65 2.01
N LEU A 49 -8.94 -0.75 1.10
CA LEU A 49 -8.11 -1.04 -0.07
C LEU A 49 -6.81 -0.27 0.02
N THR A 50 -5.69 -0.90 -0.34
CA THR A 50 -4.37 -0.26 -0.28
C THR A 50 -3.73 -0.18 -1.66
N GLU A 51 -3.41 1.05 -2.09
CA GLU A 51 -2.54 1.33 -3.25
C GLU A 51 -1.07 1.13 -2.84
N ARG A 52 -0.28 0.49 -3.69
CA ARG A 52 1.15 0.24 -3.46
C ARG A 52 2.02 0.29 -4.73
N GLY A 53 1.46 0.78 -5.82
CA GLY A 53 2.11 0.83 -7.12
C GLY A 53 1.94 -0.44 -7.96
N ASN A 54 2.35 -0.29 -9.21
CA ASN A 54 2.34 -1.32 -10.24
C ASN A 54 3.75 -1.61 -10.72
N SER A 55 4.00 -2.84 -11.14
CA SER A 55 5.22 -3.19 -11.86
C SER A 55 5.27 -2.42 -13.18
N PHE A 56 6.38 -1.73 -13.39
CA PHE A 56 6.64 -0.95 -14.60
C PHE A 56 8.09 -1.11 -15.03
N GLY A 57 8.31 -1.81 -16.15
CA GLY A 57 9.66 -2.08 -16.62
C GLY A 57 10.49 -2.92 -15.64
N TYR A 58 11.79 -2.91 -15.83
CA TYR A 58 12.71 -3.72 -15.03
C TYR A 58 13.06 -3.01 -13.71
N ASN A 59 12.89 -3.75 -12.61
CA ASN A 59 13.29 -3.32 -11.26
C ASN A 59 12.68 -1.97 -10.84
N ASN A 60 11.47 -1.65 -11.30
CA ASN A 60 10.81 -0.40 -10.96
C ASN A 60 9.32 -0.58 -10.68
N LEU A 61 8.79 0.29 -9.83
CA LEU A 61 7.37 0.43 -9.56
C LEU A 61 6.93 1.85 -9.90
N VAL A 62 5.69 1.99 -10.38
CA VAL A 62 5.07 3.29 -10.65
C VAL A 62 3.71 3.34 -9.95
N VAL A 63 3.43 4.44 -9.28
CA VAL A 63 2.10 4.70 -8.72
C VAL A 63 1.30 5.54 -9.70
N ASP A 64 0.23 4.98 -10.21
CA ASP A 64 -0.81 5.76 -10.85
C ASP A 64 -1.79 6.22 -9.76
N PHE A 65 -1.65 7.47 -9.31
CA PHE A 65 -2.48 8.02 -8.25
C PHE A 65 -3.97 8.08 -8.62
N ARG A 66 -4.35 7.97 -9.91
CA ARG A 66 -5.75 7.88 -10.35
C ARG A 66 -6.43 6.60 -9.84
N ASN A 67 -5.66 5.57 -9.47
CA ASN A 67 -6.20 4.39 -8.82
C ASN A 67 -6.88 4.71 -7.47
N ILE A 68 -6.45 5.77 -6.76
CA ILE A 68 -7.01 6.16 -5.46
C ILE A 68 -8.49 6.55 -5.60
N PRO A 69 -8.87 7.55 -6.42
CA PRO A 69 -10.29 7.86 -6.61
C PRO A 69 -11.08 6.72 -7.26
N ASP A 70 -10.47 5.84 -8.06
CA ASP A 70 -11.16 4.66 -8.57
C ASP A 70 -11.48 3.66 -7.45
N MET A 71 -10.55 3.42 -6.52
CA MET A 71 -10.79 2.58 -5.36
C MET A 71 -11.75 3.21 -4.35
N LEU A 72 -11.79 4.55 -4.22
CA LEU A 72 -12.76 5.26 -3.36
C LEU A 72 -14.21 5.11 -3.86
N LYS A 73 -14.44 4.79 -5.13
CA LYS A 73 -15.77 4.41 -5.64
C LYS A 73 -16.19 3.00 -5.18
N ILE A 74 -15.26 2.18 -4.70
CA ILE A 74 -15.46 0.79 -4.30
C ILE A 74 -15.52 0.67 -2.77
N ALA A 75 -14.58 1.28 -2.06
CA ALA A 75 -14.44 1.20 -0.60
C ALA A 75 -14.36 2.60 0.01
N PRO A 76 -14.92 2.82 1.21
CA PRO A 76 -14.86 4.11 1.88
C PRO A 76 -13.46 4.48 2.37
N THR A 77 -12.59 3.48 2.56
CA THR A 77 -11.22 3.67 3.04
C THR A 77 -10.21 3.16 2.03
N VAL A 78 -9.39 4.09 1.55
CA VAL A 78 -8.26 3.80 0.66
C VAL A 78 -6.96 4.26 1.31
N VAL A 79 -6.08 3.30 1.53
CA VAL A 79 -4.77 3.50 2.15
C VAL A 79 -3.70 3.62 1.07
N MET A 80 -2.81 4.58 1.19
CA MET A 80 -1.57 4.62 0.42
C MET A 80 -0.44 3.96 1.19
N ASP A 81 0.14 2.91 0.65
CA ASP A 81 1.38 2.32 1.14
C ASP A 81 2.57 3.12 0.60
N CYS A 82 3.05 4.05 1.42
CA CYS A 82 4.13 4.95 1.05
C CYS A 82 5.51 4.29 1.12
N THR A 83 5.63 3.17 1.84
CA THR A 83 6.88 2.41 1.98
C THR A 83 7.14 1.52 0.76
N HIS A 84 6.18 0.64 0.45
CA HIS A 84 6.39 -0.35 -0.59
C HIS A 84 6.18 0.19 -2.01
N SER A 85 5.58 1.36 -2.14
CA SER A 85 5.42 2.03 -3.44
C SER A 85 6.74 2.62 -3.99
N VAL A 86 7.74 2.84 -3.14
CA VAL A 86 9.05 3.36 -3.54
C VAL A 86 10.13 2.26 -3.64
N GLN A 87 9.73 0.99 -3.54
CA GLN A 87 10.63 -0.13 -3.75
C GLN A 87 11.16 -0.18 -5.18
N ARG A 88 12.40 -0.69 -5.30
CA ARG A 88 13.02 -1.10 -6.57
C ARG A 88 13.31 -2.60 -6.51
N PRO A 89 12.37 -3.46 -6.93
CA PRO A 89 12.49 -4.90 -6.83
C PRO A 89 13.74 -5.40 -7.56
N GLY A 90 14.59 -6.17 -6.86
CA GLY A 90 15.80 -6.77 -7.45
C GLY A 90 16.95 -5.81 -7.80
N ALA A 91 16.82 -4.52 -7.54
CA ALA A 91 17.81 -3.51 -7.97
C ALA A 91 19.13 -3.52 -7.16
N ALA A 92 19.16 -4.19 -5.99
CA ALA A 92 20.32 -4.26 -5.12
C ALA A 92 20.92 -5.69 -5.11
N GLY A 93 21.43 -6.16 -6.26
CA GLY A 93 22.11 -7.46 -6.35
C GLY A 93 21.21 -8.64 -5.95
N GLY A 94 19.96 -8.66 -6.41
CA GLY A 94 18.98 -9.68 -6.08
C GLY A 94 18.15 -9.40 -4.80
N LYS A 95 18.45 -8.33 -4.09
CA LYS A 95 17.64 -7.81 -2.99
C LYS A 95 16.78 -6.63 -3.44
N THR A 96 15.71 -6.36 -2.72
CA THR A 96 14.88 -5.17 -2.95
C THR A 96 15.65 -3.91 -2.53
N GLY A 97 15.86 -3.01 -3.48
CA GLY A 97 16.28 -1.65 -3.22
C GLY A 97 15.10 -0.70 -3.04
N GLY A 98 15.35 0.60 -2.90
CA GLY A 98 14.29 1.60 -2.82
C GLY A 98 14.80 3.02 -2.60
N ASN A 99 13.85 3.94 -2.54
CA ASN A 99 14.10 5.38 -2.47
C ASN A 99 13.30 6.00 -1.32
N ARG A 100 13.77 5.81 -0.09
CA ARG A 100 13.17 6.36 1.16
C ARG A 100 12.85 7.86 1.05
N GLU A 101 13.69 8.61 0.37
CA GLU A 101 13.55 10.05 0.18
C GLU A 101 12.26 10.47 -0.49
N PHE A 102 11.60 9.57 -1.23
CA PHE A 102 10.33 9.85 -1.90
C PHE A 102 9.10 9.56 -1.03
N VAL A 103 9.24 8.90 0.13
CA VAL A 103 8.12 8.55 1.00
C VAL A 103 7.24 9.76 1.35
N PRO A 104 7.78 10.93 1.76
CA PRO A 104 6.95 12.10 2.03
C PRO A 104 6.20 12.61 0.79
N ALA A 105 6.87 12.67 -0.35
CA ALA A 105 6.26 13.15 -1.59
C ALA A 105 5.11 12.22 -2.05
N MET A 106 5.29 10.90 -1.91
CA MET A 106 4.26 9.91 -2.21
C MET A 106 3.03 10.08 -1.31
N ALA A 107 3.25 10.34 -0.02
CA ALA A 107 2.17 10.58 0.93
C ALA A 107 1.36 11.84 0.57
N HIS A 108 2.03 12.96 0.30
CA HIS A 108 1.36 14.20 -0.11
C HIS A 108 0.62 14.07 -1.44
N ALA A 109 1.22 13.41 -2.43
CA ALA A 109 0.56 13.15 -3.70
C ALA A 109 -0.70 12.29 -3.49
N ALA A 110 -0.61 11.23 -2.71
CA ALA A 110 -1.75 10.37 -2.40
C ALA A 110 -2.86 11.14 -1.67
N LYS A 111 -2.52 12.00 -0.71
CA LYS A 111 -3.48 12.90 -0.05
C LYS A 111 -4.20 13.78 -1.07
N ALA A 112 -3.48 14.39 -1.99
CA ALA A 112 -4.05 15.25 -3.03
C ALA A 112 -5.04 14.50 -3.94
N PHE A 113 -4.85 13.18 -4.14
CA PHE A 113 -5.78 12.31 -4.86
C PHE A 113 -6.87 11.69 -3.99
N GLY A 114 -6.95 12.04 -2.70
CA GLY A 114 -8.03 11.68 -1.81
C GLY A 114 -7.79 10.45 -0.94
N ALA A 115 -6.58 9.89 -0.89
CA ALA A 115 -6.27 8.84 0.08
C ALA A 115 -6.60 9.33 1.49
N ASN A 116 -7.32 8.50 2.24
CA ASN A 116 -7.78 8.81 3.60
C ASN A 116 -7.14 7.90 4.66
N GLY A 117 -6.17 7.07 4.25
CA GLY A 117 -5.30 6.31 5.11
C GLY A 117 -3.88 6.26 4.55
N PHE A 118 -2.89 6.08 5.44
CA PHE A 118 -1.47 6.00 5.05
C PHE A 118 -0.79 4.88 5.82
N PHE A 119 0.04 4.12 5.12
CA PHE A 119 0.87 3.08 5.70
C PHE A 119 2.34 3.50 5.59
N PHE A 120 3.02 3.50 6.72
CA PHE A 120 4.46 3.73 6.82
C PHE A 120 5.12 2.61 7.61
N GLU A 121 6.12 1.97 7.04
CA GLU A 121 7.03 1.13 7.77
C GLU A 121 8.14 2.00 8.35
N VAL A 122 8.34 1.93 9.66
CA VAL A 122 9.24 2.82 10.39
C VAL A 122 10.22 2.02 11.23
N HIS A 123 11.43 2.56 11.39
CA HIS A 123 12.45 1.96 12.25
C HIS A 123 13.32 3.06 12.89
N PRO A 124 13.76 2.94 14.15
CA PRO A 124 14.66 3.91 14.77
C PRO A 124 15.98 4.09 14.00
N ASP A 125 16.50 3.00 13.42
CA ASP A 125 17.67 2.99 12.57
C ASP A 125 17.40 2.12 11.33
N PRO A 126 16.79 2.68 10.27
CA PRO A 126 16.32 1.92 9.11
C PRO A 126 17.40 1.06 8.45
N ASP A 127 18.66 1.48 8.49
CA ASP A 127 19.76 0.75 7.87
C ASP A 127 20.07 -0.59 8.57
N LYS A 128 19.54 -0.77 9.80
CA LYS A 128 19.56 -2.04 10.54
C LYS A 128 18.29 -2.87 10.40
N GLY A 129 17.34 -2.43 9.57
CA GLY A 129 16.12 -3.18 9.29
C GLY A 129 16.43 -4.55 8.68
N LEU A 130 15.70 -5.58 9.09
CA LEU A 130 15.88 -6.95 8.59
C LEU A 130 15.34 -7.12 7.16
N SER A 131 14.36 -6.30 6.77
CA SER A 131 13.78 -6.23 5.44
C SER A 131 13.51 -4.77 5.09
N ASP A 132 13.36 -4.45 3.82
CA ASP A 132 12.93 -3.14 3.32
C ASP A 132 13.69 -1.92 3.85
N ALA A 133 14.89 -2.12 4.36
CA ALA A 133 15.74 -1.09 4.98
C ALA A 133 15.86 0.18 4.12
N ALA A 134 15.95 0.05 2.80
CA ALA A 134 16.06 1.16 1.86
C ALA A 134 14.76 2.00 1.72
N ASN A 135 13.63 1.51 2.22
CA ASN A 135 12.30 2.12 2.08
C ASN A 135 11.71 2.59 3.40
N MET A 136 12.18 2.06 4.53
CA MET A 136 11.67 2.43 5.85
C MET A 136 11.92 3.88 6.17
N LEU A 137 10.93 4.55 6.72
CA LEU A 137 11.06 5.89 7.27
C LEU A 137 11.77 5.82 8.64
N ARG A 138 12.57 6.82 8.96
CA ARG A 138 13.07 6.97 10.34
C ARG A 138 11.91 7.29 11.28
N LEU A 139 11.92 6.65 12.44
CA LEU A 139 10.86 6.88 13.44
C LEU A 139 10.78 8.35 13.84
N ASP A 140 11.91 9.03 13.95
CA ASP A 140 12.00 10.46 14.34
C ASP A 140 11.33 11.40 13.32
N ASP A 141 11.24 10.98 12.05
CA ASP A 141 10.64 11.78 10.97
C ASP A 141 9.12 11.58 10.87
N LEU A 142 8.57 10.52 11.49
CA LEU A 142 7.17 10.13 11.34
C LEU A 142 6.21 11.21 11.83
N GLU A 143 6.44 11.77 13.02
CA GLU A 143 5.54 12.77 13.61
C GLU A 143 5.41 14.00 12.71
N THR A 144 6.54 14.50 12.21
CA THR A 144 6.57 15.66 11.31
C THR A 144 5.81 15.37 10.02
N LEU A 145 6.03 14.20 9.43
CA LEU A 145 5.32 13.80 8.22
C LEU A 145 3.82 13.68 8.46
N VAL A 146 3.39 13.00 9.52
CA VAL A 146 1.96 12.84 9.83
C VAL A 146 1.30 14.20 10.07
N LYS A 147 1.93 15.11 10.82
CA LYS A 147 1.40 16.48 11.02
C LYS A 147 1.23 17.25 9.71
N SER A 148 2.09 17.03 8.73
CA SER A 148 1.99 17.67 7.42
C SER A 148 0.87 17.11 6.55
N LEU A 149 0.35 15.93 6.90
CA LEU A 149 -0.76 15.27 6.22
C LEU A 149 -2.13 15.59 6.84
N LEU A 150 -2.20 16.20 8.00
CA LEU A 150 -3.45 16.61 8.66
C LEU A 150 -3.90 17.98 8.13
#